data_bbbde4b6f9ebd25993c2f9dfb4423295
#
_entry.id   bbbde4b6f9ebd25993c2f9dfb4423295
#
_cell.length_a   1.000
_cell.length_b   1.000
_cell.length_c   1.000
_cell.angle_alpha   90.00
_cell.angle_beta   90.00
_cell.angle_gamma   90.00
#
_symmetry.space_group_name_H-M   'P 1'
#
loop_
_entity.id
_entity.type
_entity.pdbx_description
1 polymer ?
#
loop_
_entity_poly.entity_id
_entity_poly.type
_entity_poly.pdbx_seq_one_letter_code
_entity_poly.pdbx_strand_id
1 'polypeptide(L)'
;MASLAAPTVLDEQLGALEARILEPVVRKALARDGATIDDWAYVPLAHGVINPVTAGLYRFTGTARDGKERLSWSVILKVVHWVDLSGTPLADGYLEEPGDWNYWKREALVFQSGILDDCKGDLVPVRCYHVIEQADDCVWLWLEDVKEPPGQTWTLERHVLAARHFGQFNGAYCGDRPIPDCPWLSKNFMRQWLRTSFAVGAAAIAMDPVFWGHPQMRKIFPTPIAGRVVDLLDDADRLLDHLERQPQTLSHLDSHCVNLFARLGEQGQDQTVVIDWSFLGTAAVGEDLGMQVSGNLYGLHVDPAQAQQYYKAALEAYVDGLRDAGWRGAPECVQFASAAAASLRLVPFGLKMLRDLLKSEERESWADRLAKEQGSTVEDTLPRWGQAITFLLDLADKARQLMAQT
;
A
#
# COMPACT_ATOMS: atom_id res chain seq x y z
N MET A 1 -16.19 11.91 -29.93
CA MET A 1 -15.93 10.53 -30.37
C MET A 1 -14.60 10.15 -29.77
N ALA A 2 -14.59 9.33 -28.71
CA ALA A 2 -13.36 8.81 -28.15
C ALA A 2 -12.73 7.89 -29.21
N SER A 3 -11.48 8.18 -29.59
CA SER A 3 -10.66 7.29 -30.41
C SER A 3 -10.53 5.98 -29.64
N LEU A 4 -11.06 4.89 -30.18
CA LEU A 4 -10.77 3.55 -29.71
C LEU A 4 -9.27 3.33 -29.98
N ALA A 5 -8.46 3.37 -28.90
CA ALA A 5 -7.08 2.89 -28.99
C ALA A 5 -7.11 1.43 -29.50
N ALA A 6 -6.11 1.04 -30.29
CA ALA A 6 -5.99 -0.34 -30.73
C ALA A 6 -5.91 -1.26 -29.48
N PRO A 7 -6.54 -2.45 -29.50
CA PRO A 7 -6.49 -3.38 -28.38
C PRO A 7 -5.03 -3.71 -28.07
N THR A 8 -4.70 -3.75 -26.79
CA THR A 8 -3.36 -4.16 -26.32
C THR A 8 -3.22 -5.69 -26.48
N VAL A 9 -1.97 -6.20 -26.47
CA VAL A 9 -1.72 -7.67 -26.45
C VAL A 9 -2.48 -8.33 -25.30
N LEU A 10 -2.58 -7.65 -24.17
CA LEU A 10 -3.32 -8.13 -23.01
C LEU A 10 -4.83 -8.21 -23.27
N ASP A 11 -5.42 -7.21 -23.97
CA ASP A 11 -6.85 -7.23 -24.33
C ASP A 11 -7.16 -8.41 -25.27
N GLU A 12 -6.26 -8.73 -26.20
CA GLU A 12 -6.38 -9.90 -27.07
C GLU A 12 -6.32 -11.23 -26.27
N GLN A 13 -5.39 -11.33 -25.32
CA GLN A 13 -5.27 -12.49 -24.44
C GLN A 13 -6.53 -12.68 -23.58
N LEU A 14 -7.06 -11.58 -23.01
CA LEU A 14 -8.27 -11.62 -22.21
C LEU A 14 -9.51 -11.93 -23.05
N GLY A 15 -9.58 -11.44 -24.29
CA GLY A 15 -10.65 -11.75 -25.24
C GLY A 15 -10.64 -13.22 -25.70
N ALA A 16 -9.47 -13.85 -25.72
CA ALA A 16 -9.29 -15.27 -26.07
C ALA A 16 -9.41 -16.21 -24.85
N LEU A 17 -9.73 -15.71 -23.67
CA LEU A 17 -9.80 -16.49 -22.44
C LEU A 17 -10.90 -17.55 -22.53
N GLU A 18 -10.54 -18.79 -22.29
CA GLU A 18 -11.48 -19.92 -22.33
C GLU A 18 -12.08 -20.23 -20.96
N ALA A 19 -13.34 -20.71 -20.94
CA ALA A 19 -14.04 -21.11 -19.72
C ALA A 19 -13.22 -22.08 -18.85
N ARG A 20 -12.46 -23.00 -19.46
CA ARG A 20 -11.61 -23.96 -18.74
C ARG A 20 -10.58 -23.32 -17.79
N ILE A 21 -10.15 -22.09 -18.06
CA ILE A 21 -9.22 -21.33 -17.20
C ILE A 21 -9.97 -20.69 -16.04
N LEU A 22 -11.18 -20.17 -16.31
CA LEU A 22 -12.02 -19.51 -15.32
C LEU A 22 -12.77 -20.48 -14.39
N GLU A 23 -13.17 -21.65 -14.87
CA GLU A 23 -13.96 -22.59 -14.07
C GLU A 23 -13.32 -22.95 -12.72
N PRO A 24 -12.03 -23.29 -12.61
CA PRO A 24 -11.40 -23.57 -11.32
C PRO A 24 -11.44 -22.37 -10.37
N VAL A 25 -11.29 -21.15 -10.91
CA VAL A 25 -11.38 -19.90 -10.15
C VAL A 25 -12.79 -19.68 -9.62
N VAL A 26 -13.79 -19.81 -10.50
CA VAL A 26 -15.21 -19.59 -10.16
C VAL A 26 -15.71 -20.63 -9.17
N ARG A 27 -15.30 -21.90 -9.30
CA ARG A 27 -15.62 -22.98 -8.33
C ARG A 27 -15.12 -22.64 -6.93
N LYS A 28 -13.89 -22.16 -6.82
CA LYS A 28 -13.34 -21.69 -5.54
C LYS A 28 -14.04 -20.45 -5.02
N ALA A 29 -14.34 -19.48 -5.89
CA ALA A 29 -15.03 -18.24 -5.50
C ALA A 29 -16.44 -18.50 -4.97
N LEU A 30 -17.15 -19.44 -5.58
CA LEU A 30 -18.50 -19.86 -5.18
C LEU A 30 -18.50 -20.91 -4.06
N ALA A 31 -17.37 -21.51 -3.73
CA ALA A 31 -17.27 -22.71 -2.88
C ALA A 31 -18.19 -23.84 -3.39
N ARG A 32 -18.17 -24.11 -4.71
CA ARG A 32 -19.01 -25.08 -5.42
C ARG A 32 -18.17 -25.84 -6.45
N ASP A 33 -17.78 -27.07 -6.15
CA ASP A 33 -16.93 -27.90 -7.04
C ASP A 33 -17.61 -28.27 -8.34
N GLY A 34 -18.94 -28.38 -8.36
CA GLY A 34 -19.74 -28.75 -9.52
C GLY A 34 -20.12 -27.56 -10.43
N ALA A 35 -19.76 -26.35 -10.07
CA ALA A 35 -20.17 -25.17 -10.83
C ALA A 35 -19.57 -25.16 -12.24
N THR A 36 -20.42 -24.85 -13.22
CA THR A 36 -20.06 -24.65 -14.63
C THR A 36 -20.48 -23.24 -15.05
N ILE A 37 -19.62 -22.55 -15.80
CA ILE A 37 -19.85 -21.17 -16.22
C ILE A 37 -20.89 -21.16 -17.37
N ASP A 38 -21.92 -20.31 -17.24
CA ASP A 38 -22.90 -20.04 -18.32
C ASP A 38 -22.42 -18.87 -19.21
N ASP A 39 -21.99 -17.78 -18.58
CA ASP A 39 -21.53 -16.57 -19.24
C ASP A 39 -20.54 -15.79 -18.38
N TRP A 40 -19.76 -14.92 -19.01
CA TRP A 40 -18.93 -13.92 -18.30
C TRP A 40 -18.63 -12.69 -19.16
N ALA A 41 -18.29 -11.60 -18.47
CA ALA A 41 -17.74 -10.40 -19.05
C ALA A 41 -16.67 -9.84 -18.13
N TYR A 42 -15.80 -8.98 -18.65
CA TYR A 42 -14.81 -8.26 -17.83
C TYR A 42 -14.81 -6.77 -18.14
N VAL A 43 -14.40 -6.00 -17.15
CA VAL A 43 -14.17 -4.56 -17.27
C VAL A 43 -12.82 -4.21 -16.65
N PRO A 44 -12.03 -3.34 -17.28
CA PRO A 44 -10.83 -2.81 -16.65
C PRO A 44 -11.23 -1.95 -15.45
N LEU A 45 -10.47 -2.10 -14.35
CA LEU A 45 -10.61 -1.24 -13.20
C LEU A 45 -9.64 -0.07 -13.35
N ALA A 46 -10.17 1.15 -13.24
CA ALA A 46 -9.32 2.33 -13.16
C ALA A 46 -8.55 2.27 -11.83
N HIS A 47 -7.26 2.19 -11.89
CA HIS A 47 -6.38 2.26 -10.73
C HIS A 47 -5.29 3.29 -11.00
N GLY A 48 -4.95 4.07 -9.99
CA GLY A 48 -3.81 4.99 -10.06
C GLY A 48 -2.53 4.17 -10.05
N VAL A 49 -2.01 3.79 -11.23
CA VAL A 49 -0.78 2.99 -11.33
C VAL A 49 0.39 3.83 -10.88
N ILE A 50 0.80 3.66 -9.63
CA ILE A 50 2.09 4.16 -9.15
C ILE A 50 3.15 3.08 -9.31
N ASN A 51 2.76 1.79 -9.20
CA ASN A 51 3.65 0.66 -9.38
C ASN A 51 3.50 0.05 -10.79
N PRO A 52 4.42 0.29 -11.73
CA PRO A 52 4.34 -0.22 -13.10
C PRO A 52 4.46 -1.76 -13.22
N VAL A 53 4.81 -2.46 -12.14
CA VAL A 53 4.74 -3.94 -12.09
C VAL A 53 3.31 -4.43 -12.32
N THR A 54 2.29 -3.65 -11.99
CA THR A 54 0.90 -4.00 -12.28
C THR A 54 0.53 -3.59 -13.69
N ALA A 55 0.47 -4.54 -14.62
CA ALA A 55 0.08 -4.32 -16.01
C ALA A 55 -1.42 -4.02 -16.18
N GLY A 56 -2.25 -4.53 -15.26
CA GLY A 56 -3.69 -4.26 -15.29
C GLY A 56 -4.45 -4.91 -14.14
N LEU A 57 -5.62 -4.33 -13.88
CA LEU A 57 -6.63 -4.86 -12.97
C LEU A 57 -7.94 -4.97 -13.71
N TYR A 58 -8.59 -6.13 -13.62
CA TYR A 58 -9.83 -6.40 -14.31
C TYR A 58 -10.82 -7.05 -13.37
N ARG A 59 -12.08 -6.60 -13.41
CA ARG A 59 -13.18 -7.29 -12.74
C ARG A 59 -13.87 -8.20 -13.73
N PHE A 60 -13.88 -9.49 -13.44
CA PHE A 60 -14.66 -10.50 -14.15
C PHE A 60 -15.95 -10.78 -13.39
N THR A 61 -17.06 -10.78 -14.11
CA THR A 61 -18.38 -11.08 -13.55
C THR A 61 -19.11 -12.03 -14.49
N GLY A 62 -19.99 -12.84 -13.94
CA GLY A 62 -20.79 -13.74 -14.77
C GLY A 62 -21.78 -14.55 -13.97
N THR A 63 -22.33 -15.55 -14.64
CA THR A 63 -23.21 -16.53 -14.02
C THR A 63 -22.68 -17.94 -14.21
N ALA A 64 -22.95 -18.79 -13.22
CA ALA A 64 -22.59 -20.20 -13.23
C ALA A 64 -23.77 -21.04 -12.74
N ARG A 65 -23.75 -22.31 -13.08
CA ARG A 65 -24.77 -23.29 -12.68
C ARG A 65 -24.16 -24.39 -11.83
N ASP A 66 -24.79 -24.67 -10.68
CA ASP A 66 -24.50 -25.85 -9.87
C ASP A 66 -25.78 -26.69 -9.75
N GLY A 67 -25.90 -27.76 -10.55
CA GLY A 67 -27.12 -28.49 -10.72
C GLY A 67 -28.24 -27.63 -11.31
N LYS A 68 -29.27 -27.32 -10.50
CA LYS A 68 -30.39 -26.45 -10.91
C LYS A 68 -30.26 -25.00 -10.43
N GLU A 69 -29.28 -24.73 -9.57
CA GLU A 69 -29.06 -23.41 -9.00
C GLU A 69 -28.25 -22.54 -9.97
N ARG A 70 -28.70 -21.31 -10.19
CA ARG A 70 -27.97 -20.28 -10.95
C ARG A 70 -27.34 -19.30 -9.96
N LEU A 71 -26.04 -19.13 -10.04
CA LEU A 71 -25.23 -18.35 -9.12
C LEU A 71 -24.52 -17.23 -9.88
N SER A 72 -24.55 -16.00 -9.34
CA SER A 72 -23.73 -14.90 -9.84
C SER A 72 -22.38 -14.92 -9.15
N TRP A 73 -21.32 -14.60 -9.90
CA TRP A 73 -19.97 -14.57 -9.38
C TRP A 73 -19.21 -13.31 -9.82
N SER A 74 -18.20 -12.94 -9.04
CA SER A 74 -17.30 -11.84 -9.34
C SER A 74 -15.92 -12.15 -8.80
N VAL A 75 -14.88 -11.90 -9.60
CA VAL A 75 -13.47 -12.07 -9.22
C VAL A 75 -12.61 -10.98 -9.84
N ILE A 76 -11.46 -10.72 -9.24
CA ILE A 76 -10.49 -9.75 -9.74
C ILE A 76 -9.32 -10.51 -10.38
N LEU A 77 -8.94 -10.09 -11.57
CA LEU A 77 -7.66 -10.47 -12.17
C LEU A 77 -6.67 -9.31 -12.00
N LYS A 78 -5.57 -9.54 -11.29
CA LYS A 78 -4.40 -8.67 -11.26
C LYS A 78 -3.32 -9.28 -12.14
N VAL A 79 -2.87 -8.52 -13.14
CA VAL A 79 -1.78 -8.94 -14.04
C VAL A 79 -0.51 -8.26 -13.58
N VAL A 80 0.50 -9.07 -13.28
CA VAL A 80 1.81 -8.62 -12.80
C VAL A 80 2.86 -8.98 -13.83
N HIS A 81 3.75 -8.05 -14.14
CA HIS A 81 4.84 -8.27 -15.10
C HIS A 81 6.10 -7.49 -14.70
N TRP A 82 7.25 -7.82 -15.29
CA TRP A 82 8.49 -7.07 -15.08
C TRP A 82 9.05 -6.43 -16.36
N VAL A 83 8.49 -6.75 -17.51
CA VAL A 83 8.77 -6.11 -18.79
C VAL A 83 7.56 -5.33 -19.28
N ASP A 84 7.77 -4.27 -20.03
CA ASP A 84 6.68 -3.59 -20.71
C ASP A 84 6.12 -4.42 -21.87
N LEU A 85 5.05 -3.94 -22.50
CA LEU A 85 4.42 -4.64 -23.65
C LEU A 85 5.33 -4.79 -24.87
N SER A 86 6.49 -4.13 -24.92
CA SER A 86 7.50 -4.29 -25.95
C SER A 86 8.57 -5.33 -25.61
N GLY A 87 8.52 -5.92 -24.41
CA GLY A 87 9.52 -6.83 -23.89
C GLY A 87 10.76 -6.13 -23.30
N THR A 88 10.67 -4.82 -23.07
CA THR A 88 11.74 -4.04 -22.43
C THR A 88 11.59 -4.11 -20.92
N PRO A 89 12.65 -4.44 -20.13
CA PRO A 89 12.58 -4.40 -18.68
C PRO A 89 12.11 -3.04 -18.18
N LEU A 90 11.20 -3.05 -17.22
CA LEU A 90 10.70 -1.83 -16.59
C LEU A 90 11.86 -1.08 -15.94
N ALA A 91 12.03 0.21 -16.28
CA ALA A 91 13.18 0.99 -15.85
C ALA A 91 13.18 1.26 -14.35
N ASP A 92 14.37 1.45 -13.81
CA ASP A 92 14.74 1.97 -12.49
C ASP A 92 13.88 1.60 -11.28
N GLY A 93 14.34 0.67 -10.46
CA GLY A 93 13.77 0.31 -9.17
C GLY A 93 12.87 -0.93 -9.18
N TYR A 94 12.77 -1.62 -10.31
CA TYR A 94 12.09 -2.91 -10.46
C TYR A 94 13.17 -3.97 -10.57
N LEU A 95 13.44 -4.61 -9.47
CA LEU A 95 14.58 -5.45 -9.34
C LEU A 95 14.15 -6.90 -9.52
N GLU A 96 14.97 -7.66 -10.22
CA GLU A 96 14.80 -9.10 -10.39
C GLU A 96 15.24 -9.86 -9.14
N GLU A 97 16.02 -9.20 -8.27
CA GLU A 97 16.55 -9.81 -7.06
C GLU A 97 15.42 -10.03 -6.03
N PRO A 98 15.19 -11.27 -5.60
CA PRO A 98 14.03 -11.61 -4.75
C PRO A 98 13.91 -10.81 -3.45
N GLY A 99 15.04 -10.43 -2.83
CA GLY A 99 15.06 -9.68 -1.57
C GLY A 99 14.86 -8.18 -1.70
N ASP A 100 14.80 -7.66 -2.92
CA ASP A 100 14.66 -6.22 -3.16
C ASP A 100 13.24 -5.71 -2.84
N TRP A 101 13.14 -4.43 -2.47
CA TRP A 101 11.89 -3.84 -1.99
C TRP A 101 10.71 -4.01 -2.96
N ASN A 102 10.92 -3.98 -4.25
CA ASN A 102 9.90 -4.06 -5.29
C ASN A 102 10.09 -5.25 -6.24
N TYR A 103 10.51 -6.40 -5.71
CA TYR A 103 10.61 -7.61 -6.51
C TYR A 103 9.26 -7.95 -7.15
N TRP A 104 9.22 -7.94 -8.48
CA TRP A 104 7.99 -7.99 -9.27
C TRP A 104 7.11 -9.24 -9.02
N LYS A 105 7.73 -10.37 -8.75
CA LYS A 105 7.03 -11.67 -8.57
C LYS A 105 6.59 -11.93 -7.12
N ARG A 106 6.94 -11.04 -6.17
CA ARG A 106 6.71 -11.30 -4.73
C ARG A 106 5.26 -11.62 -4.40
N GLU A 107 4.29 -10.86 -4.89
CA GLU A 107 2.88 -11.09 -4.55
C GLU A 107 2.40 -12.47 -5.00
N ALA A 108 2.85 -12.96 -6.15
CA ALA A 108 2.57 -14.32 -6.60
C ALA A 108 3.15 -15.37 -5.64
N LEU A 109 4.40 -15.18 -5.21
CA LEU A 109 5.08 -16.08 -4.27
C LEU A 109 4.44 -16.05 -2.88
N VAL A 110 3.93 -14.90 -2.43
CA VAL A 110 3.16 -14.79 -1.19
C VAL A 110 1.96 -15.74 -1.22
N PHE A 111 1.16 -15.70 -2.28
CA PHE A 111 -0.02 -16.57 -2.39
C PHE A 111 0.32 -18.03 -2.65
N GLN A 112 1.40 -18.32 -3.37
CA GLN A 112 1.83 -19.69 -3.63
C GLN A 112 2.45 -20.38 -2.41
N SER A 113 3.09 -19.60 -1.52
CA SER A 113 3.81 -20.16 -0.35
C SER A 113 2.91 -20.54 0.81
N GLY A 114 1.67 -20.04 0.85
CA GLY A 114 0.78 -20.21 2.01
C GLY A 114 1.21 -19.44 3.25
N ILE A 115 2.15 -18.48 3.15
CA ILE A 115 2.65 -17.68 4.30
C ILE A 115 1.53 -16.93 5.03
N LEU A 116 0.44 -16.63 4.34
CA LEU A 116 -0.72 -15.91 4.86
C LEU A 116 -1.84 -16.84 5.38
N ASP A 117 -1.77 -18.17 5.20
CA ASP A 117 -2.84 -19.11 5.56
C ASP A 117 -3.10 -19.13 7.08
N ASP A 118 -2.07 -18.89 7.86
CA ASP A 118 -2.13 -18.85 9.33
C ASP A 118 -2.19 -17.44 9.91
N CYS A 119 -2.67 -16.44 9.16
CA CYS A 119 -2.89 -15.11 9.71
C CYS A 119 -3.88 -15.18 10.87
N LYS A 120 -3.42 -14.71 12.04
CA LYS A 120 -4.25 -14.67 13.27
C LYS A 120 -4.74 -13.28 13.53
N GLY A 121 -5.89 -13.21 14.21
CA GLY A 121 -6.53 -11.93 14.53
C GLY A 121 -7.57 -11.53 13.50
N ASP A 122 -7.89 -10.25 13.48
CA ASP A 122 -8.94 -9.69 12.64
C ASP A 122 -8.44 -9.05 11.34
N LEU A 123 -7.11 -9.14 11.08
CA LEU A 123 -6.55 -8.86 9.77
C LEU A 123 -6.65 -10.11 8.91
N VAL A 124 -7.31 -9.97 7.76
CA VAL A 124 -7.60 -11.10 6.86
C VAL A 124 -6.99 -10.81 5.48
N PRO A 125 -6.10 -11.67 4.98
CA PRO A 125 -5.63 -11.53 3.61
C PRO A 125 -6.76 -11.71 2.60
N VAL A 126 -6.69 -10.98 1.48
CA VAL A 126 -7.57 -11.25 0.33
C VAL A 126 -7.38 -12.71 -0.13
N ARG A 127 -8.47 -13.38 -0.46
CA ARG A 127 -8.37 -14.76 -0.99
C ARG A 127 -7.77 -14.74 -2.38
N CYS A 128 -6.75 -15.56 -2.61
CA CYS A 128 -6.25 -15.86 -3.94
C CYS A 128 -6.80 -17.22 -4.39
N TYR A 129 -7.59 -17.20 -5.45
CA TYR A 129 -8.21 -18.43 -5.99
C TYR A 129 -7.24 -19.19 -6.88
N HIS A 130 -6.39 -18.46 -7.62
CA HIS A 130 -5.42 -19.09 -8.53
C HIS A 130 -4.29 -18.14 -8.89
N VAL A 131 -3.08 -18.69 -9.03
CA VAL A 131 -1.91 -18.02 -9.55
C VAL A 131 -1.51 -18.76 -10.83
N ILE A 132 -1.45 -18.05 -11.96
CA ILE A 132 -1.12 -18.63 -13.26
C ILE A 132 0.08 -17.89 -13.83
N GLU A 133 1.19 -18.58 -14.02
CA GLU A 133 2.33 -18.06 -14.77
C GLU A 133 2.01 -18.17 -16.26
N GLN A 134 1.91 -17.03 -16.94
CA GLN A 134 1.60 -16.98 -18.39
C GLN A 134 2.87 -17.11 -19.23
N ALA A 135 3.96 -16.53 -18.73
CA ALA A 135 5.30 -16.57 -19.30
C ALA A 135 6.28 -16.28 -18.17
N ASP A 136 7.58 -16.31 -18.46
CA ASP A 136 8.63 -16.07 -17.47
C ASP A 136 8.56 -14.67 -16.85
N ASP A 137 7.89 -13.74 -17.51
CA ASP A 137 7.81 -12.31 -17.20
C ASP A 137 6.39 -11.82 -16.87
N CYS A 138 5.39 -12.71 -16.80
CA CYS A 138 4.00 -12.35 -16.56
C CYS A 138 3.28 -13.37 -15.67
N VAL A 139 2.57 -12.90 -14.65
CA VAL A 139 1.77 -13.71 -13.74
C VAL A 139 0.37 -13.13 -13.60
N TRP A 140 -0.61 -13.99 -13.64
CA TRP A 140 -2.04 -13.70 -13.42
C TRP A 140 -2.45 -14.13 -12.02
N LEU A 141 -2.92 -13.19 -11.23
CA LEU A 141 -3.44 -13.43 -9.89
C LEU A 141 -4.97 -13.30 -9.91
N TRP A 142 -5.67 -14.41 -9.67
CA TRP A 142 -7.12 -14.44 -9.55
C TRP A 142 -7.54 -14.27 -8.10
N LEU A 143 -8.08 -13.12 -7.75
CA LEU A 143 -8.33 -12.69 -6.39
C LEU A 143 -9.83 -12.54 -6.10
N GLU A 144 -10.18 -12.56 -4.84
CA GLU A 144 -11.50 -12.19 -4.31
C GLU A 144 -11.84 -10.75 -4.74
N ASP A 145 -13.04 -10.55 -5.29
CA ASP A 145 -13.62 -9.22 -5.46
C ASP A 145 -14.17 -8.75 -4.12
N VAL A 146 -13.29 -8.20 -3.28
CA VAL A 146 -13.65 -7.72 -1.94
C VAL A 146 -14.59 -6.55 -2.08
N LYS A 147 -15.72 -6.59 -1.37
CA LYS A 147 -16.73 -5.53 -1.38
C LYS A 147 -16.93 -5.00 0.03
N GLU A 148 -16.91 -3.70 0.13
CA GLU A 148 -17.38 -3.02 1.33
C GLU A 148 -18.89 -2.81 1.27
N PRO A 149 -19.55 -2.71 2.42
CA PRO A 149 -20.95 -2.31 2.47
C PRO A 149 -21.16 -0.98 1.74
N PRO A 150 -22.23 -0.85 0.93
CA PRO A 150 -22.48 0.37 0.16
C PRO A 150 -22.55 1.61 1.06
N GLY A 151 -21.85 2.69 0.69
CA GLY A 151 -21.86 3.96 1.41
C GLY A 151 -20.99 3.99 2.67
N GLN A 152 -20.18 2.98 2.91
CA GLN A 152 -19.24 2.97 4.02
C GLN A 152 -18.07 3.91 3.73
N THR A 153 -18.01 5.02 4.43
CA THR A 153 -16.84 5.88 4.53
C THR A 153 -16.00 5.45 5.73
N TRP A 154 -14.69 5.36 5.56
CA TRP A 154 -13.81 5.05 6.68
C TRP A 154 -13.79 6.24 7.66
N THR A 155 -14.33 6.01 8.85
CA THR A 155 -14.24 6.97 9.96
C THR A 155 -12.87 6.89 10.62
N LEU A 156 -12.56 7.86 11.48
CA LEU A 156 -11.32 7.84 12.26
C LEU A 156 -11.20 6.56 13.09
N GLU A 157 -12.32 6.13 13.70
CA GLU A 157 -12.40 4.90 14.52
C GLU A 157 -12.11 3.66 13.66
N ARG A 158 -12.55 3.64 12.40
CA ARG A 158 -12.28 2.51 11.50
C ARG A 158 -10.80 2.44 11.12
N HIS A 159 -10.15 3.59 10.89
CA HIS A 159 -8.69 3.64 10.68
C HIS A 159 -7.92 3.17 11.92
N VAL A 160 -8.36 3.57 13.12
CA VAL A 160 -7.77 3.14 14.39
C VAL A 160 -7.97 1.64 14.62
N LEU A 161 -9.13 1.10 14.28
CA LEU A 161 -9.39 -0.35 14.36
C LEU A 161 -8.46 -1.13 13.40
N ALA A 162 -8.24 -0.64 12.18
CA ALA A 162 -7.30 -1.25 11.25
C ALA A 162 -5.87 -1.26 11.83
N ALA A 163 -5.45 -0.21 12.53
CA ALA A 163 -4.16 -0.19 13.21
C ALA A 163 -4.05 -1.31 14.26
N ARG A 164 -5.12 -1.57 15.04
CA ARG A 164 -5.15 -2.70 15.99
C ARG A 164 -4.99 -4.05 15.29
N HIS A 165 -5.69 -4.25 14.16
CA HIS A 165 -5.60 -5.49 13.39
C HIS A 165 -4.19 -5.69 12.80
N PHE A 166 -3.53 -4.63 12.35
CA PHE A 166 -2.12 -4.70 11.97
C PHE A 166 -1.22 -5.02 13.17
N GLY A 167 -1.50 -4.46 14.35
CA GLY A 167 -0.80 -4.82 15.59
C GLY A 167 -0.93 -6.32 15.89
N GLN A 168 -2.10 -6.92 15.73
CA GLN A 168 -2.31 -8.37 15.90
C GLN A 168 -1.50 -9.18 14.89
N PHE A 169 -1.50 -8.77 13.62
CA PHE A 169 -0.74 -9.42 12.56
C PHE A 169 0.78 -9.36 12.83
N ASN A 170 1.32 -8.17 13.05
CA ASN A 170 2.75 -8.00 13.29
C ASN A 170 3.17 -8.65 14.62
N GLY A 171 2.34 -8.55 15.65
CA GLY A 171 2.59 -9.14 16.98
C GLY A 171 2.74 -10.66 16.94
N ALA A 172 2.04 -11.34 16.04
CA ALA A 172 2.14 -12.78 15.89
C ALA A 172 3.56 -13.25 15.49
N TYR A 173 4.38 -12.38 14.88
CA TYR A 173 5.76 -12.68 14.46
C TYR A 173 6.82 -12.02 15.34
N CYS A 174 6.41 -11.37 16.43
CA CYS A 174 7.34 -10.72 17.38
C CYS A 174 7.64 -11.56 18.63
N GLY A 175 7.12 -12.77 18.70
CA GLY A 175 7.25 -13.67 19.83
C GLY A 175 7.87 -15.02 19.43
N ASP A 176 7.19 -16.11 19.84
CA ASP A 176 7.65 -17.47 19.61
C ASP A 176 7.55 -17.94 18.15
N ARG A 177 6.77 -17.24 17.32
CA ARG A 177 6.65 -17.55 15.89
C ARG A 177 7.78 -16.87 15.11
N PRO A 178 8.71 -17.65 14.51
CA PRO A 178 9.77 -17.06 13.70
C PRO A 178 9.21 -16.46 12.40
N ILE A 179 9.84 -15.39 11.93
CA ILE A 179 9.60 -14.90 10.59
C ILE A 179 10.06 -15.97 9.60
N PRO A 180 9.24 -16.36 8.60
CA PRO A 180 9.65 -17.36 7.63
C PRO A 180 10.93 -16.95 6.87
N ASP A 181 11.84 -17.89 6.68
CA ASP A 181 13.06 -17.65 5.89
C ASP A 181 12.76 -17.85 4.40
N CYS A 182 12.13 -16.84 3.80
CA CYS A 182 11.84 -16.82 2.37
C CYS A 182 12.74 -15.79 1.68
N PRO A 183 13.52 -16.18 0.66
CA PRO A 183 14.48 -15.28 0.01
C PRO A 183 13.81 -14.09 -0.69
N TRP A 184 12.53 -14.21 -1.04
CA TRP A 184 11.75 -13.17 -1.69
C TRP A 184 11.05 -12.20 -0.72
N LEU A 185 11.15 -12.39 0.59
CA LEU A 185 10.69 -11.36 1.53
C LEU A 185 11.55 -10.11 1.39
N SER A 186 10.90 -8.95 1.32
CA SER A 186 11.58 -7.67 1.29
C SER A 186 12.44 -7.48 2.54
N LYS A 187 13.67 -7.00 2.37
CA LYS A 187 14.59 -6.72 3.47
C LYS A 187 15.05 -5.27 3.37
N ASN A 188 15.13 -4.60 4.52
CA ASN A 188 15.56 -3.19 4.58
C ASN A 188 14.77 -2.28 3.65
N PHE A 189 13.46 -2.50 3.57
CA PHE A 189 12.54 -1.81 2.66
C PHE A 189 12.74 -0.29 2.70
N MET A 190 12.74 0.33 3.86
CA MET A 190 12.84 1.78 4.00
C MET A 190 14.16 2.33 3.46
N ARG A 191 15.28 1.64 3.67
CA ARG A 191 16.59 2.02 3.15
C ARG A 191 16.64 1.95 1.63
N GLN A 192 16.04 0.93 1.06
CA GLN A 192 15.94 0.79 -0.39
C GLN A 192 14.99 1.82 -0.99
N TRP A 193 13.85 2.08 -0.33
CA TRP A 193 12.87 3.09 -0.74
C TRP A 193 13.50 4.47 -0.90
N LEU A 194 14.33 4.91 0.05
CA LEU A 194 14.99 6.22 -0.01
C LEU A 194 15.98 6.35 -1.17
N ARG A 195 16.39 5.26 -1.79
CA ARG A 195 17.25 5.24 -2.98
C ARG A 195 16.47 5.21 -4.30
N THR A 196 15.16 5.13 -4.24
CA THR A 196 14.30 5.10 -5.43
C THR A 196 14.11 6.49 -6.03
N SER A 197 13.63 6.53 -7.27
CA SER A 197 13.24 7.77 -7.96
C SER A 197 12.15 8.56 -7.22
N PHE A 198 11.40 7.93 -6.32
CA PHE A 198 10.38 8.59 -5.50
C PHE A 198 10.97 9.46 -4.40
N ALA A 199 12.17 9.17 -3.92
CA ALA A 199 12.83 9.88 -2.82
C ALA A 199 14.12 10.60 -3.26
N VAL A 200 14.82 10.07 -4.28
CA VAL A 200 16.01 10.67 -4.84
C VAL A 200 15.72 12.09 -5.35
N GLY A 201 16.60 13.02 -5.01
CA GLY A 201 16.45 14.43 -5.36
C GLY A 201 15.72 15.27 -4.31
N ALA A 202 15.12 14.67 -3.28
CA ALA A 202 14.47 15.43 -2.20
C ALA A 202 15.44 16.38 -1.49
N ALA A 203 16.70 16.00 -1.29
CA ALA A 203 17.73 16.86 -0.72
C ALA A 203 17.98 18.12 -1.58
N ALA A 204 18.07 17.96 -2.90
CA ALA A 204 18.22 19.09 -3.81
C ALA A 204 17.00 20.02 -3.76
N ILE A 205 15.79 19.48 -3.67
CA ILE A 205 14.55 20.27 -3.52
C ILE A 205 14.55 21.00 -2.17
N ALA A 206 14.95 20.32 -1.10
CA ALA A 206 15.02 20.89 0.25
C ALA A 206 15.97 22.10 0.35
N MET A 207 17.04 22.09 -0.44
CA MET A 207 18.04 23.17 -0.51
C MET A 207 17.75 24.23 -1.59
N ASP A 208 16.69 24.05 -2.41
CA ASP A 208 16.40 24.97 -3.52
C ASP A 208 15.67 26.24 -3.03
N PRO A 209 16.33 27.41 -3.01
CA PRO A 209 15.70 28.67 -2.62
C PRO A 209 14.59 29.11 -3.58
N VAL A 210 14.63 28.68 -4.85
CA VAL A 210 13.60 29.02 -5.84
C VAL A 210 12.32 28.29 -5.51
N PHE A 211 12.40 26.99 -5.15
CA PHE A 211 11.26 26.20 -4.72
C PHE A 211 10.58 26.83 -3.48
N TRP A 212 11.34 27.11 -2.41
CA TRP A 212 10.79 27.70 -1.19
C TRP A 212 10.38 29.17 -1.36
N GLY A 213 11.00 29.88 -2.29
CA GLY A 213 10.63 31.25 -2.66
C GLY A 213 9.33 31.36 -3.45
N HIS A 214 8.83 30.26 -4.00
CA HIS A 214 7.61 30.25 -4.82
C HIS A 214 6.40 30.70 -3.99
N PRO A 215 5.52 31.58 -4.52
CA PRO A 215 4.35 32.10 -3.78
C PRO A 215 3.44 31.01 -3.22
N GLN A 216 3.24 29.92 -3.95
CA GLN A 216 2.47 28.77 -3.52
C GLN A 216 3.11 28.08 -2.29
N MET A 217 4.43 27.87 -2.29
CA MET A 217 5.13 27.23 -1.17
C MET A 217 5.07 28.09 0.10
N ARG A 218 5.18 29.41 -0.02
CA ARG A 218 4.99 30.32 1.12
C ARG A 218 3.56 30.30 1.68
N LYS A 219 2.57 30.04 0.82
CA LYS A 219 1.18 29.88 1.24
C LYS A 219 0.93 28.52 1.93
N ILE A 220 1.52 27.45 1.40
CA ILE A 220 1.40 26.08 1.94
C ILE A 220 2.14 25.97 3.28
N PHE A 221 3.33 26.56 3.37
CA PHE A 221 4.19 26.56 4.55
C PHE A 221 4.43 27.98 5.06
N PRO A 222 3.46 28.56 5.81
CA PRO A 222 3.64 29.90 6.39
C PRO A 222 4.83 29.98 7.35
N THR A 223 5.11 28.88 8.05
CA THR A 223 6.33 28.70 8.84
C THR A 223 7.35 27.94 8.00
N PRO A 224 8.60 28.44 7.84
CA PRO A 224 9.63 27.76 7.08
C PRO A 224 9.94 26.37 7.64
N ILE A 225 9.91 25.34 6.75
CA ILE A 225 10.21 23.94 7.11
C ILE A 225 11.47 23.40 6.43
N ALA A 226 12.10 24.18 5.54
CA ALA A 226 13.25 23.72 4.74
C ALA A 226 14.38 23.15 5.61
N GLY A 227 14.74 23.81 6.70
CA GLY A 227 15.77 23.33 7.63
C GLY A 227 15.40 21.98 8.25
N ARG A 228 14.16 21.80 8.69
CA ARG A 228 13.68 20.53 9.26
C ARG A 228 13.72 19.37 8.26
N VAL A 229 13.46 19.67 6.98
CA VAL A 229 13.57 18.68 5.91
C VAL A 229 15.03 18.28 5.68
N VAL A 230 15.94 19.25 5.64
CA VAL A 230 17.38 19.00 5.53
C VAL A 230 17.84 18.14 6.72
N ASP A 231 17.49 18.53 7.94
CA ASP A 231 17.81 17.78 9.16
C ASP A 231 17.29 16.34 9.11
N LEU A 232 16.08 16.10 8.56
CA LEU A 232 15.55 14.75 8.40
C LEU A 232 16.39 13.91 7.41
N LEU A 233 16.78 14.51 6.29
CA LEU A 233 17.57 13.83 5.25
C LEU A 233 19.01 13.58 5.68
N ASP A 234 19.62 14.49 6.43
CA ASP A 234 20.96 14.34 7.00
C ASP A 234 21.00 13.25 8.08
N ASP A 235 19.92 13.09 8.86
CA ASP A 235 19.80 12.05 9.87
C ASP A 235 19.28 10.72 9.32
N ALA A 236 18.93 10.63 8.03
CA ALA A 236 18.23 9.45 7.48
C ALA A 236 18.98 8.14 7.73
N ASP A 237 20.29 8.08 7.47
CA ASP A 237 21.08 6.86 7.70
C ASP A 237 21.10 6.46 9.19
N ARG A 238 21.19 7.41 10.10
CA ARG A 238 21.16 7.14 11.55
C ARG A 238 19.80 6.60 12.00
N LEU A 239 18.72 7.16 11.49
CA LEU A 239 17.35 6.68 11.74
C LEU A 239 17.14 5.28 11.17
N LEU A 240 17.64 5.02 9.95
CA LEU A 240 17.58 3.69 9.33
C LEU A 240 18.38 2.65 10.09
N ASP A 241 19.61 2.98 10.50
CA ASP A 241 20.45 2.09 11.32
C ASP A 241 19.77 1.73 12.65
N HIS A 242 19.02 2.69 13.21
CA HIS A 242 18.29 2.45 14.44
C HIS A 242 17.01 1.63 14.21
N LEU A 243 16.29 1.85 13.10
CA LEU A 243 15.15 1.03 12.67
C LEU A 243 15.54 -0.44 12.48
N GLU A 244 16.64 -0.68 11.77
CA GLU A 244 17.12 -2.03 11.46
C GLU A 244 17.56 -2.81 12.72
N ARG A 245 17.85 -2.12 13.83
CA ARG A 245 18.16 -2.72 15.14
C ARG A 245 16.94 -2.96 16.03
N GLN A 246 15.77 -2.37 15.69
CA GLN A 246 14.55 -2.61 16.45
C GLN A 246 14.07 -4.07 16.29
N PRO A 247 13.22 -4.57 17.21
CA PRO A 247 12.56 -5.86 17.02
C PRO A 247 11.88 -5.93 15.65
N GLN A 248 12.20 -6.99 14.89
CA GLN A 248 11.69 -7.19 13.54
C GLN A 248 10.44 -8.06 13.55
N THR A 249 9.56 -7.84 12.57
CA THR A 249 8.34 -8.60 12.35
C THR A 249 8.09 -8.82 10.87
N LEU A 250 7.14 -9.69 10.53
CA LEU A 250 6.58 -9.76 9.19
C LEU A 250 5.63 -8.58 8.99
N SER A 251 5.85 -7.78 7.94
CA SER A 251 5.14 -6.52 7.69
C SER A 251 4.65 -6.43 6.25
N HIS A 252 3.48 -5.83 6.07
CA HIS A 252 2.86 -5.59 4.77
C HIS A 252 3.58 -4.49 3.97
N LEU A 253 4.01 -3.44 4.66
CA LEU A 253 4.78 -2.29 4.16
C LEU A 253 4.04 -1.37 3.17
N ASP A 254 2.72 -1.60 2.96
CA ASP A 254 1.86 -0.69 2.19
C ASP A 254 0.43 -0.60 2.78
N SER A 255 0.36 -0.47 4.08
CA SER A 255 -0.82 -0.61 4.95
C SER A 255 -1.78 0.59 4.96
N HIS A 256 -1.77 1.46 3.94
CA HIS A 256 -2.73 2.56 3.83
C HIS A 256 -4.12 2.10 3.36
N CYS A 257 -5.16 2.92 3.61
CA CYS A 257 -6.55 2.47 3.47
C CYS A 257 -6.99 2.08 2.05
N VAL A 258 -6.26 2.50 1.00
CA VAL A 258 -6.54 2.08 -0.38
C VAL A 258 -6.35 0.56 -0.55
N ASN A 259 -5.49 -0.05 0.27
CA ASN A 259 -5.24 -1.48 0.28
C ASN A 259 -6.07 -2.24 1.33
N LEU A 260 -7.03 -1.55 1.99
CA LEU A 260 -7.77 -2.09 3.12
C LEU A 260 -9.27 -2.01 2.88
N PHE A 261 -9.99 -3.07 3.26
CA PHE A 261 -11.44 -3.15 3.17
C PHE A 261 -12.04 -3.55 4.52
N ALA A 262 -13.16 -2.93 4.87
CA ALA A 262 -13.92 -3.35 6.05
C ALA A 262 -14.84 -4.52 5.70
N ARG A 263 -14.87 -5.53 6.57
CA ARG A 263 -15.77 -6.69 6.45
C ARG A 263 -16.24 -7.13 7.82
N LEU A 264 -17.45 -7.66 7.90
CA LEU A 264 -17.89 -8.42 9.05
C LEU A 264 -17.54 -9.91 8.84
N GLY A 265 -16.88 -10.49 9.81
CA GLY A 265 -16.63 -11.93 9.85
C GLY A 265 -17.90 -12.75 10.11
N GLU A 266 -17.82 -14.05 10.00
CA GLU A 266 -18.97 -14.96 10.16
C GLU A 266 -19.63 -14.89 11.53
N GLN A 267 -18.87 -14.49 12.56
CA GLN A 267 -19.36 -14.31 13.93
C GLN A 267 -19.78 -12.87 14.23
N GLY A 268 -19.80 -11.99 13.23
CA GLY A 268 -20.16 -10.58 13.36
C GLY A 268 -19.03 -9.68 13.85
N GLN A 269 -17.79 -10.18 14.00
CA GLN A 269 -16.62 -9.38 14.36
C GLN A 269 -16.17 -8.53 13.18
N ASP A 270 -15.69 -7.31 13.49
CA ASP A 270 -15.09 -6.44 12.50
C ASP A 270 -13.74 -7.01 12.02
N GLN A 271 -13.57 -7.08 10.71
CA GLN A 271 -12.33 -7.53 10.06
C GLN A 271 -11.79 -6.46 9.13
N THR A 272 -10.48 -6.46 8.95
CA THR A 272 -9.79 -5.69 7.90
C THR A 272 -9.23 -6.66 6.87
N VAL A 273 -9.83 -6.67 5.67
CA VAL A 273 -9.29 -7.42 4.52
C VAL A 273 -8.19 -6.61 3.88
N VAL A 274 -7.05 -7.25 3.63
CA VAL A 274 -5.85 -6.58 3.09
C VAL A 274 -5.52 -7.15 1.72
N ILE A 275 -5.29 -6.24 0.76
CA ILE A 275 -4.86 -6.54 -0.60
C ILE A 275 -3.44 -6.02 -0.84
N ASP A 276 -2.87 -6.33 -2.00
CA ASP A 276 -1.57 -5.84 -2.47
C ASP A 276 -0.39 -6.19 -1.57
N TRP A 277 -0.07 -7.48 -1.51
CA TRP A 277 1.03 -8.03 -0.72
C TRP A 277 2.41 -7.92 -1.40
N SER A 278 2.53 -7.04 -2.40
CA SER A 278 3.73 -6.90 -3.24
C SER A 278 4.99 -6.47 -2.47
N PHE A 279 4.83 -5.85 -1.30
CA PHE A 279 5.96 -5.40 -0.47
C PHE A 279 6.21 -6.25 0.78
N LEU A 280 5.44 -7.34 0.97
CA LEU A 280 5.58 -8.18 2.16
C LEU A 280 7.06 -8.46 2.49
N GLY A 281 7.47 -8.18 3.73
CA GLY A 281 8.86 -8.31 4.11
C GLY A 281 9.09 -8.26 5.61
N THR A 282 10.36 -8.16 5.98
CA THR A 282 10.78 -7.95 7.36
C THR A 282 11.03 -6.47 7.62
N ALA A 283 10.46 -5.95 8.71
CA ALA A 283 10.61 -4.57 9.11
C ALA A 283 10.50 -4.41 10.63
N ALA A 284 10.86 -3.25 11.15
CA ALA A 284 10.71 -2.95 12.56
C ALA A 284 9.23 -2.92 12.97
N VAL A 285 8.94 -3.43 14.16
CA VAL A 285 7.61 -3.37 14.77
C VAL A 285 7.17 -1.90 14.86
N GLY A 286 6.14 -1.53 14.10
CA GLY A 286 5.64 -0.15 13.99
C GLY A 286 5.80 0.46 12.59
N GLU A 287 6.57 -0.12 11.66
CA GLU A 287 6.69 0.45 10.30
C GLU A 287 5.36 0.40 9.55
N ASP A 288 4.56 -0.67 9.69
CA ASP A 288 3.21 -0.73 9.11
C ASP A 288 2.31 0.40 9.66
N LEU A 289 2.38 0.69 10.96
CA LEU A 289 1.66 1.84 11.53
C LEU A 289 2.14 3.16 10.94
N GLY A 290 3.45 3.32 10.76
CA GLY A 290 4.03 4.50 10.12
C GLY A 290 3.51 4.72 8.72
N MET A 291 3.43 3.65 7.92
CA MET A 291 2.86 3.71 6.58
C MET A 291 1.36 4.00 6.59
N GLN A 292 0.61 3.35 7.47
CA GLN A 292 -0.83 3.58 7.59
C GLN A 292 -1.13 5.06 7.91
N VAL A 293 -0.42 5.63 8.88
CA VAL A 293 -0.61 7.03 9.29
C VAL A 293 -0.22 7.98 8.16
N SER A 294 0.99 7.85 7.63
CA SER A 294 1.49 8.76 6.61
C SER A 294 0.73 8.64 5.29
N GLY A 295 0.44 7.43 4.84
CA GLY A 295 -0.32 7.18 3.61
C GLY A 295 -1.75 7.70 3.68
N ASN A 296 -2.42 7.52 4.83
CA ASN A 296 -3.79 8.02 5.01
C ASN A 296 -3.86 9.55 5.10
N LEU A 297 -2.87 10.20 5.70
CA LEU A 297 -2.77 11.67 5.73
C LEU A 297 -2.43 12.23 4.33
N TYR A 298 -1.50 11.61 3.63
CA TYR A 298 -1.11 12.02 2.29
C TYR A 298 -2.24 11.80 1.27
N GLY A 299 -2.93 10.67 1.32
CA GLY A 299 -4.11 10.35 0.51
C GLY A 299 -5.36 11.14 0.91
N LEU A 300 -5.28 11.97 1.95
CA LEU A 300 -6.39 12.75 2.53
C LEU A 300 -7.60 11.89 2.95
N HIS A 301 -7.35 10.62 3.24
CA HIS A 301 -8.35 9.70 3.81
C HIS A 301 -8.63 10.02 5.29
N VAL A 302 -7.66 10.64 5.95
CA VAL A 302 -7.81 11.29 7.26
C VAL A 302 -7.49 12.77 7.09
N ASP A 303 -8.32 13.64 7.66
CA ASP A 303 -8.06 15.08 7.63
C ASP A 303 -6.76 15.40 8.38
N PRO A 304 -5.77 16.06 7.74
CA PRO A 304 -4.53 16.45 8.40
C PRO A 304 -4.71 17.32 9.66
N ALA A 305 -5.84 18.03 9.78
CA ALA A 305 -6.19 18.74 11.02
C ALA A 305 -6.39 17.77 12.21
N GLN A 306 -6.70 16.51 11.95
CA GLN A 306 -6.86 15.46 12.96
C GLN A 306 -5.60 14.58 13.13
N ALA A 307 -4.49 14.89 12.46
CA ALA A 307 -3.30 14.03 12.39
C ALA A 307 -2.77 13.62 13.78
N GLN A 308 -2.67 14.57 14.71
CA GLN A 308 -2.20 14.28 16.08
C GLN A 308 -3.14 13.36 16.85
N GLN A 309 -4.46 13.57 16.72
CA GLN A 309 -5.47 12.71 17.36
C GLN A 309 -5.43 11.31 16.75
N TYR A 310 -5.38 11.24 15.42
CA TYR A 310 -5.30 9.99 14.68
C TYR A 310 -4.06 9.18 15.06
N TYR A 311 -2.86 9.79 14.99
CA TYR A 311 -1.62 9.09 15.30
C TYR A 311 -1.61 8.54 16.74
N LYS A 312 -2.05 9.35 17.71
CA LYS A 312 -2.13 8.90 19.10
C LYS A 312 -3.03 7.70 19.27
N ALA A 313 -4.27 7.78 18.76
CA ALA A 313 -5.23 6.70 18.88
C ALA A 313 -4.80 5.43 18.12
N ALA A 314 -4.23 5.60 16.91
CA ALA A 314 -3.73 4.49 16.12
C ALA A 314 -2.52 3.80 16.77
N LEU A 315 -1.60 4.56 17.39
CA LEU A 315 -0.47 4.00 18.13
C LEU A 315 -0.94 3.18 19.34
N GLU A 316 -1.87 3.71 20.13
CA GLU A 316 -2.44 3.00 21.28
C GLU A 316 -3.11 1.69 20.81
N ALA A 317 -3.96 1.75 19.78
CA ALA A 317 -4.67 0.60 19.24
C ALA A 317 -3.71 -0.44 18.63
N TYR A 318 -2.68 -0.02 17.91
CA TYR A 318 -1.67 -0.92 17.36
C TYR A 318 -0.89 -1.65 18.46
N VAL A 319 -0.47 -0.93 19.51
CA VAL A 319 0.20 -1.54 20.68
C VAL A 319 -0.73 -2.52 21.38
N ASP A 320 -2.02 -2.22 21.51
CA ASP A 320 -2.99 -3.16 22.05
C ASP A 320 -3.12 -4.41 21.18
N GLY A 321 -3.15 -4.25 19.85
CA GLY A 321 -3.13 -5.37 18.92
C GLY A 321 -1.88 -6.25 19.05
N LEU A 322 -0.70 -5.65 19.21
CA LEU A 322 0.54 -6.37 19.50
C LEU A 322 0.41 -7.20 20.81
N ARG A 323 -0.17 -6.62 21.85
CA ARG A 323 -0.42 -7.29 23.14
C ARG A 323 -1.43 -8.42 23.03
N ASP A 324 -2.48 -8.25 22.25
CA ASP A 324 -3.45 -9.32 21.94
C ASP A 324 -2.74 -10.55 21.35
N ALA A 325 -1.72 -10.33 20.52
CA ALA A 325 -0.89 -11.38 19.93
C ALA A 325 0.24 -11.90 20.86
N GLY A 326 0.32 -11.39 22.08
CA GLY A 326 1.30 -11.86 23.06
C GLY A 326 2.60 -11.05 23.17
N TRP A 327 2.78 -9.98 22.37
CA TRP A 327 3.95 -9.12 22.45
C TRP A 327 4.06 -8.43 23.83
N ARG A 328 5.32 -8.32 24.35
CA ARG A 328 5.61 -7.74 25.67
C ARG A 328 6.73 -6.69 25.64
N GLY A 329 7.08 -6.21 24.43
CA GLY A 329 8.11 -5.18 24.27
C GLY A 329 7.65 -3.79 24.74
N ALA A 330 8.59 -2.85 24.71
CA ALA A 330 8.37 -1.46 25.11
C ALA A 330 7.64 -0.68 24.00
N PRO A 331 6.53 0.03 24.31
CA PRO A 331 5.80 0.82 23.31
C PRO A 331 6.65 1.91 22.63
N GLU A 332 7.73 2.35 23.28
CA GLU A 332 8.63 3.37 22.75
C GLU A 332 9.33 2.91 21.47
N CYS A 333 9.64 1.60 21.32
CA CYS A 333 10.20 1.08 20.08
C CYS A 333 9.21 1.16 18.91
N VAL A 334 7.92 0.91 19.17
CA VAL A 334 6.84 1.07 18.19
C VAL A 334 6.67 2.54 17.82
N GLN A 335 6.67 3.43 18.81
CA GLN A 335 6.56 4.87 18.59
C GLN A 335 7.74 5.41 17.77
N PHE A 336 8.96 4.95 18.05
CA PHE A 336 10.14 5.30 17.26
C PHE A 336 9.99 4.82 15.82
N ALA A 337 9.73 3.52 15.63
CA ALA A 337 9.67 2.91 14.31
C ALA A 337 8.57 3.54 13.43
N SER A 338 7.37 3.73 14.00
CA SER A 338 6.27 4.36 13.25
C SER A 338 6.55 5.82 12.90
N ALA A 339 7.15 6.58 13.80
CA ALA A 339 7.49 7.98 13.56
C ALA A 339 8.60 8.14 12.52
N ALA A 340 9.66 7.32 12.60
CA ALA A 340 10.76 7.32 11.63
C ALA A 340 10.27 6.87 10.24
N ALA A 341 9.54 5.76 10.17
CA ALA A 341 9.02 5.24 8.90
C ALA A 341 8.06 6.21 8.22
N ALA A 342 7.12 6.81 8.98
CA ALA A 342 6.17 7.77 8.44
C ALA A 342 6.87 8.99 7.81
N SER A 343 7.85 9.54 8.51
CA SER A 343 8.57 10.74 8.05
C SER A 343 9.51 10.45 6.88
N LEU A 344 10.32 9.39 6.98
CA LEU A 344 11.29 9.02 5.94
C LEU A 344 10.61 8.62 4.61
N ARG A 345 9.44 7.98 4.68
CA ARG A 345 8.73 7.56 3.47
C ARG A 345 8.05 8.69 2.75
N LEU A 346 7.30 9.52 3.47
CA LEU A 346 6.35 10.45 2.84
C LEU A 346 6.85 11.91 2.77
N VAL A 347 7.80 12.35 3.59
CA VAL A 347 8.34 13.72 3.47
C VAL A 347 9.12 13.90 2.16
N PRO A 348 10.09 13.03 1.80
CA PRO A 348 10.81 13.15 0.52
C PRO A 348 9.89 13.05 -0.69
N PHE A 349 8.97 12.08 -0.67
CA PHE A 349 7.97 11.88 -1.71
C PHE A 349 7.05 13.10 -1.88
N GLY A 350 6.51 13.63 -0.79
CA GLY A 350 5.62 14.79 -0.78
C GLY A 350 6.28 16.05 -1.35
N LEU A 351 7.57 16.28 -1.03
CA LEU A 351 8.32 17.40 -1.61
C LEU A 351 8.47 17.27 -3.12
N LYS A 352 8.78 16.06 -3.60
CA LYS A 352 8.87 15.81 -5.04
C LYS A 352 7.53 16.07 -5.72
N MET A 353 6.43 15.57 -5.16
CA MET A 353 5.09 15.81 -5.67
C MET A 353 4.72 17.29 -5.70
N LEU A 354 5.03 18.04 -4.64
CA LEU A 354 4.82 19.50 -4.60
C LEU A 354 5.62 20.22 -5.67
N ARG A 355 6.90 19.84 -5.88
CA ARG A 355 7.72 20.42 -6.95
C ARG A 355 7.14 20.14 -8.33
N ASP A 356 6.69 18.92 -8.57
CA ASP A 356 6.14 18.52 -9.88
C ASP A 356 4.81 19.26 -10.16
N LEU A 357 3.98 19.48 -9.13
CA LEU A 357 2.76 20.30 -9.23
C LEU A 357 3.02 21.80 -9.49
N LEU A 358 4.22 22.31 -9.21
CA LEU A 358 4.57 23.69 -9.57
C LEU A 358 4.88 23.84 -11.07
N LYS A 359 5.15 22.75 -11.77
CA LYS A 359 5.33 22.75 -13.23
C LYS A 359 3.96 22.82 -13.91
N SER A 360 3.79 23.78 -14.82
CA SER A 360 2.50 24.00 -15.49
C SER A 360 1.97 22.80 -16.27
N GLU A 361 2.86 22.02 -16.87
CA GLU A 361 2.52 20.86 -17.71
C GLU A 361 1.96 19.68 -16.91
N GLU A 362 2.41 19.52 -15.67
CA GLU A 362 1.96 18.42 -14.80
C GLU A 362 0.71 18.80 -13.99
N ARG A 363 0.45 20.12 -13.81
CA ARG A 363 -0.65 20.63 -12.98
C ARG A 363 -2.03 20.23 -13.51
N GLU A 364 -2.25 20.25 -14.82
CA GLU A 364 -3.53 19.87 -15.42
C GLU A 364 -3.82 18.38 -15.20
N SER A 365 -2.83 17.51 -15.42
CA SER A 365 -2.93 16.07 -15.17
C SER A 365 -3.25 15.76 -13.70
N TRP A 366 -2.65 16.51 -12.76
CA TRP A 366 -2.94 16.35 -11.34
C TRP A 366 -4.33 16.89 -10.96
N ALA A 367 -4.75 18.01 -11.54
CA ALA A 367 -6.09 18.56 -11.31
C ALA A 367 -7.18 17.57 -11.75
N ASP A 368 -7.01 16.95 -12.91
CA ASP A 368 -7.95 15.93 -13.41
C ASP A 368 -7.99 14.70 -12.49
N ARG A 369 -6.82 14.25 -12.00
CA ARG A 369 -6.74 13.12 -11.10
C ARG A 369 -7.42 13.41 -9.76
N LEU A 370 -7.12 14.54 -9.12
CA LEU A 370 -7.70 14.93 -7.83
C LEU A 370 -9.22 15.14 -7.95
N ALA A 371 -9.68 15.74 -9.04
CA ALA A 371 -11.11 15.90 -9.30
C ALA A 371 -11.80 14.54 -9.46
N LYS A 372 -11.17 13.60 -10.15
CA LYS A 372 -11.74 12.28 -10.43
C LYS A 372 -11.71 11.35 -9.21
N GLU A 373 -10.61 11.35 -8.45
CA GLU A 373 -10.39 10.40 -7.36
C GLU A 373 -10.91 10.91 -6.01
N GLN A 374 -10.85 12.21 -5.77
CA GLN A 374 -11.15 12.79 -4.46
C GLN A 374 -12.25 13.86 -4.49
N GLY A 375 -12.73 14.26 -5.67
CA GLY A 375 -13.68 15.38 -5.80
C GLY A 375 -13.12 16.72 -5.29
N SER A 376 -11.78 16.89 -5.30
CA SER A 376 -11.07 18.01 -4.71
C SER A 376 -10.28 18.76 -5.79
N THR A 377 -10.02 20.04 -5.57
CA THR A 377 -9.13 20.83 -6.43
C THR A 377 -7.68 20.79 -5.94
N VAL A 378 -6.74 21.14 -6.82
CA VAL A 378 -5.33 21.30 -6.42
C VAL A 378 -5.20 22.37 -5.34
N GLU A 379 -5.94 23.47 -5.47
CA GLU A 379 -5.94 24.60 -4.53
C GLU A 379 -6.41 24.18 -3.13
N ASP A 380 -7.38 23.28 -3.02
CA ASP A 380 -7.89 22.76 -1.74
C ASP A 380 -6.95 21.71 -1.15
N THR A 381 -6.29 20.95 -2.01
CA THR A 381 -5.41 19.83 -1.61
C THR A 381 -4.06 20.31 -1.08
N LEU A 382 -3.45 21.31 -1.73
CA LEU A 382 -2.10 21.78 -1.39
C LEU A 382 -1.94 22.22 0.07
N PRO A 383 -2.84 23.02 0.68
CA PRO A 383 -2.72 23.38 2.09
C PRO A 383 -2.81 22.18 3.03
N ARG A 384 -3.65 21.20 2.70
CA ARG A 384 -3.81 19.97 3.47
C ARG A 384 -2.54 19.11 3.42
N TRP A 385 -1.91 18.98 2.26
CA TRP A 385 -0.61 18.31 2.15
C TRP A 385 0.47 19.03 2.93
N GLY A 386 0.47 20.37 2.94
CA GLY A 386 1.38 21.15 3.79
C GLY A 386 1.23 20.84 5.28
N GLN A 387 0.00 20.71 5.76
CA GLN A 387 -0.29 20.30 7.14
C GLN A 387 0.20 18.86 7.41
N ALA A 388 -0.08 17.92 6.48
CA ALA A 388 0.38 16.54 6.60
C ALA A 388 1.92 16.48 6.67
N ILE A 389 2.63 17.13 5.76
CA ILE A 389 4.10 17.16 5.73
C ILE A 389 4.65 17.80 7.03
N THR A 390 4.04 18.87 7.52
CA THR A 390 4.46 19.51 8.77
C THR A 390 4.32 18.54 9.95
N PHE A 391 3.19 17.84 10.05
CA PHE A 391 2.98 16.82 11.07
C PHE A 391 3.99 15.65 10.95
N LEU A 392 4.30 15.20 9.74
CA LEU A 392 5.31 14.15 9.53
C LEU A 392 6.71 14.61 9.96
N LEU A 393 7.03 15.89 9.83
CA LEU A 393 8.26 16.46 10.38
C LEU A 393 8.23 16.51 11.92
N ASP A 394 7.06 16.73 12.55
CA ASP A 394 6.93 16.60 14.01
C ASP A 394 7.21 15.16 14.47
N LEU A 395 6.77 14.16 13.68
CA LEU A 395 7.13 12.76 13.93
C LEU A 395 8.64 12.51 13.74
N ALA A 396 9.29 13.13 12.75
CA ALA A 396 10.75 13.04 12.59
C ALA A 396 11.48 13.58 13.84
N ASP A 397 11.07 14.72 14.36
CA ASP A 397 11.63 15.28 15.60
C ASP A 397 11.41 14.34 16.78
N LYS A 398 10.23 13.72 16.86
CA LYS A 398 9.93 12.71 17.89
C LYS A 398 10.83 11.47 17.78
N ALA A 399 11.04 10.98 16.56
CA ALA A 399 11.95 9.83 16.33
C ALA A 399 13.38 10.14 16.79
N ARG A 400 13.91 11.34 16.48
CA ARG A 400 15.23 11.79 16.96
C ARG A 400 15.31 11.83 18.48
N GLN A 401 14.25 12.34 19.14
CA GLN A 401 14.20 12.39 20.61
C GLN A 401 14.24 10.99 21.23
N LEU A 402 13.47 10.05 20.66
CA LEU A 402 13.44 8.66 21.15
C LEU A 402 14.78 7.95 20.89
N MET A 403 15.38 8.13 19.72
CA MET A 403 16.70 7.59 19.39
C MET A 403 17.80 8.10 20.34
N ALA A 404 17.72 9.34 20.83
CA ALA A 404 18.70 9.89 21.75
C ALA A 404 18.56 9.37 23.20
N GLN A 405 17.48 8.67 23.53
CA GLN A 405 17.18 8.10 24.84
C GLN A 405 17.61 6.62 24.97
N THR A 406 17.95 5.99 23.86
CA THR A 406 18.42 4.61 23.73
C THR A 406 19.91 4.55 23.45
#